data_9c913888499f58a7e6976798564e6241
#
_entry.id   9c913888499f58a7e6976798564e6241
#
_cell.length_a   1.000
_cell.length_b   1.000
_cell.length_c   1.000
_cell.angle_alpha   90.00
_cell.angle_beta   90.00
_cell.angle_gamma   90.00
#
_symmetry.space_group_name_H-M   'P 1'
#
loop_
_entity.id
_entity.type
_entity.pdbx_description
1 polymer ?
#
loop_
_entity_poly.entity_id
_entity_poly.type
_entity_poly.pdbx_seq_one_letter_code
_entity_poly.pdbx_strand_id
1 'polypeptide(L)'
;MLLNELSFEEKKAFWNIANVLAAADGSVSEEESVLKQYCEEMGADFELIDPAGIDVKAELEGVKASSLKTRKIMYFELFGVAYADTQFDEKEQKILDDACSILEIPADVRVTLEDSVKCIYDTYRKLADVFND
;
A
#
# COMPACT_ATOMS: atom_id res chain seq x y z
N MET A 1 -5.94 5.69 -4.81
CA MET A 1 -7.33 6.19 -4.64
C MET A 1 -7.39 7.44 -3.74
N LEU A 2 -6.74 7.40 -2.59
CA LEU A 2 -6.73 8.52 -1.64
C LEU A 2 -5.33 9.13 -1.45
N LEU A 3 -4.36 8.74 -2.24
CA LEU A 3 -2.97 9.16 -2.09
C LEU A 3 -2.78 10.67 -2.29
N ASN A 4 -3.63 11.30 -3.07
CA ASN A 4 -3.57 12.76 -3.28
C ASN A 4 -3.89 13.57 -2.01
N GLU A 5 -4.47 12.94 -1.00
CA GLU A 5 -4.75 13.60 0.28
C GLU A 5 -3.55 13.61 1.23
N LEU A 6 -2.48 12.89 0.90
CA LEU A 6 -1.26 12.83 1.70
C LEU A 6 -0.37 14.05 1.44
N SER A 7 0.39 14.47 2.45
CA SER A 7 1.45 15.46 2.26
C SER A 7 2.61 14.86 1.45
N PHE A 8 3.53 15.70 0.98
CA PHE A 8 4.69 15.21 0.22
C PHE A 8 5.52 14.20 1.04
N GLU A 9 5.78 14.49 2.32
CA GLU A 9 6.54 13.59 3.18
C GLU A 9 5.82 12.26 3.40
N GLU A 10 4.49 12.30 3.54
CA GLU A 10 3.67 11.11 3.69
C GLU A 10 3.64 10.30 2.39
N LYS A 11 3.56 10.96 1.25
CA LYS A 11 3.65 10.30 -0.07
C LYS A 11 4.98 9.60 -0.25
N LYS A 12 6.06 10.24 0.18
CA LYS A 12 7.41 9.67 0.09
C LYS A 12 7.53 8.42 0.98
N ALA A 13 7.01 8.48 2.21
CA ALA A 13 6.99 7.31 3.09
C ALA A 13 6.19 6.17 2.48
N PHE A 14 5.01 6.47 1.94
CA PHE A 14 4.20 5.48 1.23
C PHE A 14 4.98 4.85 0.08
N TRP A 15 5.63 5.66 -0.76
CA TRP A 15 6.39 5.18 -1.89
C TRP A 15 7.50 4.22 -1.47
N ASN A 16 8.26 4.58 -0.44
CA ASN A 16 9.33 3.76 0.06
C ASN A 16 8.83 2.40 0.56
N ILE A 17 7.76 2.39 1.33
CA ILE A 17 7.17 1.14 1.85
C ILE A 17 6.54 0.32 0.72
N ALA A 18 5.88 0.96 -0.22
CA ALA A 18 5.25 0.30 -1.36
C ALA A 18 6.29 -0.46 -2.21
N ASN A 19 7.48 0.11 -2.40
CA ASN A 19 8.57 -0.56 -3.10
C ASN A 19 9.02 -1.83 -2.36
N VAL A 20 9.07 -1.79 -1.02
CA VAL A 20 9.42 -2.97 -0.23
C VAL A 20 8.34 -4.05 -0.35
N LEU A 21 7.07 -3.67 -0.26
CA LEU A 21 5.96 -4.60 -0.42
C LEU A 21 5.97 -5.24 -1.81
N ALA A 22 6.18 -4.45 -2.84
CA ALA A 22 6.21 -4.93 -4.22
C ALA A 22 7.34 -5.93 -4.48
N ALA A 23 8.47 -5.78 -3.79
CA ALA A 23 9.63 -6.66 -3.96
C ALA A 23 9.59 -7.91 -3.06
N ALA A 24 8.68 -7.95 -2.08
CA ALA A 24 8.71 -8.97 -1.02
C ALA A 24 8.50 -10.40 -1.53
N ASP A 25 7.70 -10.59 -2.59
CA ASP A 25 7.41 -11.90 -3.15
C ASP A 25 8.26 -12.26 -4.37
N GLY A 26 9.12 -11.35 -4.82
CA GLY A 26 10.00 -11.56 -5.97
C GLY A 26 9.32 -11.42 -7.33
N SER A 27 8.02 -11.15 -7.40
CA SER A 27 7.34 -10.92 -8.67
C SER A 27 7.34 -9.41 -8.98
N VAL A 28 8.05 -9.02 -10.03
CA VAL A 28 8.40 -7.63 -10.29
C VAL A 28 7.48 -6.95 -11.31
N SER A 29 6.88 -7.70 -12.24
CA SER A 29 6.25 -7.09 -13.42
C SER A 29 4.86 -6.50 -13.20
N GLU A 30 3.98 -7.18 -12.46
CA GLU A 30 2.62 -6.69 -12.19
C GLU A 30 2.65 -5.54 -11.18
N GLU A 31 3.53 -5.65 -10.22
CA GLU A 31 3.70 -4.68 -9.15
C GLU A 31 4.32 -3.37 -9.63
N GLU A 32 5.23 -3.42 -10.63
CA GLU A 32 5.77 -2.20 -11.24
C GLU A 32 4.69 -1.36 -11.90
N SER A 33 3.72 -2.00 -12.56
CA SER A 33 2.59 -1.28 -13.18
C SER A 33 1.74 -0.57 -12.13
N VAL A 34 1.49 -1.24 -11.01
CA VAL A 34 0.74 -0.68 -9.88
C VAL A 34 1.51 0.50 -9.28
N LEU A 35 2.82 0.37 -9.11
CA LEU A 35 3.66 1.45 -8.58
C LEU A 35 3.64 2.68 -9.47
N LYS A 36 3.67 2.50 -10.79
CA LYS A 36 3.56 3.63 -11.73
C LYS A 36 2.23 4.34 -11.61
N GLN A 37 1.14 3.61 -11.46
CA GLN A 37 -0.18 4.19 -11.24
C GLN A 37 -0.22 5.01 -9.95
N TYR A 38 0.43 4.55 -8.90
CA TYR A 38 0.52 5.30 -7.65
C TYR A 38 1.29 6.61 -7.82
N CYS A 39 2.37 6.61 -8.60
CA CYS A 39 3.09 7.85 -8.92
C CYS A 39 2.18 8.87 -9.61
N GLU A 40 1.42 8.44 -10.60
CA GLU A 40 0.48 9.29 -11.32
C GLU A 40 -0.58 9.86 -10.38
N GLU A 41 -1.15 9.01 -9.52
CA GLU A 41 -2.17 9.41 -8.56
C GLU A 41 -1.63 10.43 -7.55
N MET A 42 -0.40 10.25 -7.10
CA MET A 42 0.24 11.18 -6.15
C MET A 42 0.64 12.51 -6.79
N GLY A 43 0.68 12.57 -8.12
CA GLY A 43 1.15 13.76 -8.82
C GLY A 43 2.64 14.02 -8.58
N ALA A 44 3.41 13.00 -8.23
CA ALA A 44 4.82 13.10 -7.94
C ALA A 44 5.59 12.03 -8.71
N ASP A 45 6.74 12.39 -9.26
CA ASP A 45 7.56 11.49 -10.06
C ASP A 45 8.66 10.90 -9.16
N PHE A 46 8.32 9.84 -8.45
CA PHE A 46 9.29 9.13 -7.62
C PHE A 46 10.02 8.07 -8.45
N GLU A 47 11.32 7.99 -8.27
CA GLU A 47 12.13 6.95 -8.90
C GLU A 47 12.03 5.64 -8.12
N LEU A 48 12.15 4.51 -8.83
CA LEU A 48 12.25 3.22 -8.19
C LEU A 48 13.51 3.19 -7.32
N ILE A 49 13.37 2.65 -6.12
CA ILE A 49 14.45 2.58 -5.14
C ILE A 49 14.80 1.13 -4.85
N ASP A 50 16.02 0.92 -4.36
CA ASP A 50 16.42 -0.40 -3.87
C ASP A 50 15.70 -0.67 -2.54
N PRO A 51 14.76 -1.64 -2.49
CA PRO A 51 14.02 -1.92 -1.27
C PRO A 51 14.89 -2.39 -0.11
N ALA A 52 16.08 -2.93 -0.40
CA ALA A 52 17.00 -3.39 0.64
C ALA A 52 17.55 -2.25 1.50
N GLY A 53 17.53 -1.02 0.99
CA GLY A 53 17.97 0.16 1.73
C GLY A 53 16.89 0.82 2.58
N ILE A 54 15.67 0.29 2.60
CA ILE A 54 14.54 0.91 3.30
C ILE A 54 14.29 0.22 4.63
N ASP A 55 14.26 1.01 5.69
CA ASP A 55 13.80 0.58 7.01
C ASP A 55 12.31 0.91 7.14
N VAL A 56 11.46 -0.09 6.92
CA VAL A 56 10.00 0.08 6.93
C VAL A 56 9.50 0.64 8.25
N LYS A 57 10.03 0.16 9.37
CA LYS A 57 9.61 0.64 10.68
C LYS A 57 9.94 2.11 10.88
N ALA A 58 11.10 2.55 10.43
CA ALA A 58 11.50 3.96 10.49
C ALA A 58 10.57 4.84 9.64
N GLU A 59 10.20 4.37 8.44
CA GLU A 59 9.25 5.08 7.59
C GLU A 59 7.88 5.20 8.25
N LEU A 60 7.40 4.12 8.87
CA LEU A 60 6.11 4.12 9.58
C LEU A 60 6.14 5.05 10.81
N GLU A 61 7.25 5.04 11.57
CA GLU A 61 7.42 5.94 12.70
C GLU A 61 7.35 7.41 12.27
N GLY A 62 7.85 7.72 11.08
CA GLY A 62 7.79 9.07 10.52
C GLY A 62 6.36 9.55 10.24
N VAL A 63 5.42 8.64 10.07
CA VAL A 63 4.01 8.95 9.79
C VAL A 63 3.14 8.86 11.04
N LYS A 64 3.65 8.30 12.12
CA LYS A 64 2.91 8.05 13.35
C LYS A 64 2.27 9.31 13.94
N ALA A 65 2.91 10.45 13.78
CA ALA A 65 2.41 11.73 14.29
C ALA A 65 1.31 12.37 13.43
N SER A 66 1.03 11.80 12.26
CA SER A 66 -0.03 12.28 11.36
C SER A 66 -1.41 12.04 11.97
N SER A 67 -2.43 12.72 11.42
CA SER A 67 -3.80 12.53 11.88
C SER A 67 -4.24 11.07 11.74
N LEU A 68 -5.22 10.66 12.52
CA LEU A 68 -5.77 9.31 12.41
C LEU A 68 -6.31 9.04 10.99
N LYS A 69 -6.93 10.05 10.36
CA LYS A 69 -7.41 9.93 8.98
C LYS A 69 -6.25 9.59 8.03
N THR A 70 -5.15 10.31 8.13
CA THR A 70 -3.96 10.07 7.30
C THR A 70 -3.38 8.69 7.53
N ARG A 71 -3.29 8.26 8.78
CA ARG A 71 -2.78 6.92 9.11
C ARG A 71 -3.66 5.81 8.54
N LYS A 72 -4.97 5.99 8.58
CA LYS A 72 -5.93 5.06 7.96
C LYS A 72 -5.76 5.01 6.44
N ILE A 73 -5.60 6.16 5.79
CA ILE A 73 -5.34 6.23 4.34
C ILE A 73 -4.05 5.49 4.01
N MET A 74 -2.99 5.73 4.77
CA MET A 74 -1.71 5.06 4.58
C MET A 74 -1.87 3.54 4.63
N TYR A 75 -2.52 3.02 5.66
CA TYR A 75 -2.74 1.58 5.77
C TYR A 75 -3.59 1.03 4.62
N PHE A 76 -4.67 1.72 4.29
CA PHE A 76 -5.56 1.34 3.19
C PHE A 76 -4.78 1.17 1.88
N GLU A 77 -3.96 2.15 1.55
CA GLU A 77 -3.19 2.14 0.31
C GLU A 77 -2.08 1.09 0.33
N LEU A 78 -1.40 0.91 1.47
CA LEU A 78 -0.37 -0.13 1.61
C LEU A 78 -0.97 -1.53 1.47
N PHE A 79 -2.12 -1.76 2.07
CA PHE A 79 -2.82 -3.03 1.90
C PHE A 79 -3.20 -3.27 0.45
N GLY A 80 -3.61 -2.20 -0.26
CA GLY A 80 -3.90 -2.29 -1.69
C GLY A 80 -2.70 -2.75 -2.52
N VAL A 81 -1.49 -2.27 -2.21
CA VAL A 81 -0.27 -2.72 -2.88
C VAL A 81 -0.07 -4.22 -2.68
N ALA A 82 -0.18 -4.68 -1.44
CA ALA A 82 0.03 -6.09 -1.12
C ALA A 82 -1.04 -6.99 -1.73
N TYR A 83 -2.29 -6.54 -1.74
CA TYR A 83 -3.41 -7.33 -2.25
C TYR A 83 -3.47 -7.40 -3.78
N ALA A 84 -2.76 -6.51 -4.47
CA ALA A 84 -2.79 -6.46 -5.94
C ALA A 84 -2.41 -7.79 -6.60
N ASP A 85 -1.56 -8.60 -5.98
CA ASP A 85 -1.16 -9.89 -6.49
C ASP A 85 -1.96 -11.09 -5.91
N THR A 86 -2.89 -10.84 -4.99
CA THR A 86 -3.81 -11.81 -4.37
C THR A 86 -3.18 -12.85 -3.44
N GLN A 87 -1.87 -12.91 -3.34
CA GLN A 87 -1.20 -13.85 -2.44
C GLN A 87 -0.26 -13.11 -1.51
N PHE A 88 -0.54 -13.21 -0.22
CA PHE A 88 0.33 -12.66 0.80
C PHE A 88 1.37 -13.69 1.20
N ASP A 89 2.65 -13.33 1.13
CA ASP A 89 3.68 -14.11 1.80
C ASP A 89 3.86 -13.62 3.25
N GLU A 90 4.69 -14.32 4.00
CA GLU A 90 4.93 -13.97 5.41
C GLU A 90 5.57 -12.60 5.57
N LYS A 91 6.41 -12.17 4.63
CA LYS A 91 7.07 -10.85 4.67
C LYS A 91 6.07 -9.73 4.51
N GLU A 92 5.17 -9.84 3.54
CA GLU A 92 4.11 -8.86 3.32
C GLU A 92 3.18 -8.77 4.53
N GLN A 93 2.78 -9.92 5.07
CA GLN A 93 1.93 -9.97 6.26
C GLN A 93 2.59 -9.30 7.45
N LYS A 94 3.88 -9.53 7.64
CA LYS A 94 4.63 -8.90 8.72
C LYS A 94 4.67 -7.39 8.58
N ILE A 95 4.90 -6.88 7.37
CA ILE A 95 4.92 -5.44 7.11
C ILE A 95 3.55 -4.83 7.44
N LEU A 96 2.47 -5.49 7.04
CA LEU A 96 1.11 -5.02 7.31
C LEU A 96 0.79 -5.04 8.81
N ASP A 97 1.22 -6.07 9.52
CA ASP A 97 1.05 -6.16 10.95
C ASP A 97 1.82 -5.05 11.68
N ASP A 98 3.06 -4.81 11.27
CA ASP A 98 3.89 -3.72 11.82
C ASP A 98 3.24 -2.36 11.53
N ALA A 99 2.68 -2.18 10.35
CA ALA A 99 2.00 -0.94 9.97
C ALA A 99 0.80 -0.67 10.88
N CYS A 100 -0.04 -1.66 11.12
CA CYS A 100 -1.18 -1.51 12.01
C CYS A 100 -0.75 -1.18 13.44
N SER A 101 0.31 -1.83 13.92
CA SER A 101 0.82 -1.60 15.26
C SER A 101 1.40 -0.20 15.42
N ILE A 102 2.30 0.19 14.52
CA ILE A 102 3.00 1.48 14.60
C ILE A 102 2.05 2.65 14.33
N LEU A 103 1.17 2.53 13.34
CA LEU A 103 0.19 3.57 13.01
C LEU A 103 -1.00 3.58 13.95
N GLU A 104 -1.06 2.64 14.89
CA GLU A 104 -2.14 2.53 15.87
C GLU A 104 -3.52 2.46 15.21
N ILE A 105 -3.66 1.56 14.23
CA ILE A 105 -4.94 1.31 13.57
C ILE A 105 -5.77 0.36 14.42
N PRO A 106 -6.97 0.76 14.87
CA PRO A 106 -7.82 -0.15 15.65
C PRO A 106 -8.19 -1.41 14.88
N ALA A 107 -8.33 -2.54 15.57
CA ALA A 107 -8.56 -3.83 14.94
C ALA A 107 -9.83 -3.87 14.07
N ASP A 108 -10.90 -3.25 14.53
CA ASP A 108 -12.16 -3.17 13.77
C ASP A 108 -12.02 -2.30 12.51
N VAL A 109 -11.25 -1.21 12.60
CA VAL A 109 -10.95 -0.36 11.45
C VAL A 109 -10.08 -1.11 10.44
N ARG A 110 -9.09 -1.86 10.91
CA ARG A 110 -8.24 -2.69 10.05
C ARG A 110 -9.09 -3.64 9.20
N VAL A 111 -10.00 -4.37 9.82
CA VAL A 111 -10.88 -5.31 9.12
C VAL A 111 -11.70 -4.59 8.05
N THR A 112 -12.30 -3.46 8.40
CA THR A 112 -13.11 -2.68 7.45
C THR A 112 -12.30 -2.21 6.26
N LEU A 113 -11.08 -1.70 6.49
CA LEU A 113 -10.22 -1.23 5.42
C LEU A 113 -9.79 -2.38 4.49
N GLU A 114 -9.40 -3.51 5.07
CA GLU A 114 -8.97 -4.67 4.29
C GLU A 114 -10.11 -5.25 3.47
N ASP A 115 -11.29 -5.40 4.06
CA ASP A 115 -12.46 -5.92 3.36
C ASP A 115 -12.88 -4.98 2.22
N SER A 116 -12.76 -3.67 2.42
CA SER A 116 -13.07 -2.69 1.38
C SER A 116 -12.12 -2.79 0.19
N VAL A 117 -10.83 -2.95 0.44
CA VAL A 117 -9.84 -3.15 -0.64
C VAL A 117 -10.14 -4.42 -1.41
N LYS A 118 -10.40 -5.52 -0.71
CA LYS A 118 -10.74 -6.80 -1.34
C LYS A 118 -11.98 -6.66 -2.23
N CYS A 119 -13.00 -5.99 -1.73
CA CYS A 119 -14.24 -5.75 -2.48
C CYS A 119 -13.99 -4.96 -3.77
N ILE A 120 -13.18 -3.91 -3.70
CA ILE A 120 -12.83 -3.08 -4.86
C ILE A 120 -12.10 -3.92 -5.91
N TYR A 121 -11.07 -4.66 -5.54
CA TYR A 121 -10.30 -5.49 -6.47
C TYR A 121 -11.16 -6.60 -7.06
N ASP A 122 -12.00 -7.26 -6.26
CA ASP A 122 -12.87 -8.32 -6.74
C ASP A 122 -13.89 -7.78 -7.74
N THR A 123 -14.40 -6.58 -7.51
CA THR A 123 -15.31 -5.92 -8.46
C THR A 123 -14.62 -5.63 -9.79
N TYR A 124 -13.39 -5.11 -9.75
CA TYR A 124 -12.63 -4.89 -10.98
C TYR A 124 -12.36 -6.18 -11.75
N ARG A 125 -12.05 -7.27 -11.05
CA ARG A 125 -11.86 -8.59 -11.69
C ARG A 125 -13.12 -9.08 -12.37
N LYS A 126 -14.26 -8.93 -11.71
CA LYS A 126 -15.57 -9.30 -12.30
C LYS A 126 -15.84 -8.52 -13.56
N LEU A 127 -15.58 -7.22 -13.55
CA LEU A 127 -15.78 -6.37 -14.72
C LEU A 127 -14.82 -6.77 -15.85
N ALA A 128 -13.57 -7.06 -15.54
CA ALA A 128 -12.60 -7.51 -16.53
C ALA A 128 -13.05 -8.81 -17.18
N ASP A 129 -13.57 -9.76 -16.41
CA ASP A 129 -14.09 -11.03 -16.93
C ASP A 129 -15.27 -10.80 -17.87
N VAL A 130 -16.18 -9.89 -17.53
CA VAL A 130 -17.32 -9.55 -18.38
C VAL A 130 -16.87 -8.93 -19.70
N PHE A 131 -15.91 -8.00 -19.65
CA PHE A 131 -15.48 -7.29 -20.83
C PHE A 131 -14.55 -8.11 -21.75
N ASN A 132 -13.93 -9.13 -21.22
CA ASN A 132 -13.00 -9.99 -21.99
C ASN A 132 -13.63 -11.28 -22.52
N ASP A 133 -14.90 -11.49 -22.27
CA ASP A 133 -15.65 -12.64 -22.81
C ASP A 133 -16.06 -12.45 -24.27
#